data_38c778814f0f23788a6433d2eb992463
#
_entry.id   38c778814f0f23788a6433d2eb992463
#
_cell.length_a   1.000
_cell.length_b   1.000
_cell.length_c   1.000
_cell.angle_alpha   90.00
_cell.angle_beta   90.00
_cell.angle_gamma   90.00
#
_symmetry.space_group_name_H-M   'P 1'
#
loop_
_entity.id
_entity.type
_entity.pdbx_description
1 polymer ?
#
loop_
_entity_poly.entity_id
_entity_poly.type
_entity_poly.pdbx_seq_one_letter_code
_entity_poly.pdbx_strand_id
1 'polypeptide(L)'
;MLYSEGLTRGVADADASHAADRLEKLGRPLTRKEESACYQPMKAFCACLVVFAVPLALSLYLAATAKPYTYALQDLPAWLTGTYGAREDVMAPLAAYAQSATFTLRDGIRLVVRLAVLIYINLFPDPQTMAQMIDRLSPLMVMTYPIACMIGYLRAPAVYAKRQSMQRRAKKAAVRKAQKKSMVDELL
;
A
#
# COMPACT_ATOMS: atom_id res chain seq x y z
N MET A 1 1.07 -5.52 5.80
CA MET A 1 2.29 -5.71 4.99
C MET A 1 3.02 -4.41 4.69
N LEU A 2 2.45 -3.44 3.97
CA LEU A 2 3.17 -2.21 3.54
C LEU A 2 3.74 -1.35 4.68
N TYR A 3 3.00 -1.19 5.78
CA TYR A 3 3.51 -0.52 6.98
C TYR A 3 4.77 -1.22 7.55
N SER A 4 4.75 -2.54 7.63
CA SER A 4 5.89 -3.32 8.13
C SER A 4 7.10 -3.24 7.19
N GLU A 5 6.87 -3.19 5.88
CA GLU A 5 7.93 -2.99 4.88
C GLU A 5 8.59 -1.61 5.05
N GLY A 6 7.79 -0.54 5.12
CA GLY A 6 8.29 0.81 5.39
C GLY A 6 9.08 0.88 6.69
N LEU A 7 8.57 0.26 7.74
CA LEU A 7 9.24 0.19 9.04
C LEU A 7 10.58 -0.56 8.96
N THR A 8 10.61 -1.71 8.30
CA THR A 8 11.83 -2.54 8.17
C THR A 8 12.92 -1.80 7.39
N ARG A 9 12.57 -1.18 6.26
CA ARG A 9 13.50 -0.37 5.48
C ARG A 9 13.99 0.84 6.26
N GLY A 10 13.09 1.55 6.92
CA GLY A 10 13.46 2.69 7.73
C GLY A 10 14.37 2.34 8.92
N VAL A 11 14.19 1.15 9.53
CA VAL A 11 15.09 0.66 10.59
C VAL A 11 16.47 0.33 10.02
N ALA A 12 16.55 -0.26 8.83
CA ALA A 12 17.83 -0.53 8.16
C ALA A 12 18.57 0.78 7.80
N ASP A 13 17.83 1.78 7.26
CA ASP A 13 18.40 3.10 6.94
C ASP A 13 18.84 3.86 8.22
N ALA A 14 18.12 3.71 9.34
CA ALA A 14 18.52 4.29 10.61
C ALA A 14 19.81 3.62 11.18
N ASP A 15 19.95 2.31 11.01
CA ASP A 15 21.18 1.59 11.39
C ASP A 15 22.36 2.04 10.53
N ALA A 16 22.17 2.20 9.23
CA ALA A 16 23.16 2.75 8.31
C ALA A 16 23.59 4.18 8.70
N SER A 17 22.66 5.05 9.10
CA SER A 17 22.96 6.39 9.59
C SER A 17 23.87 6.35 10.83
N HIS A 18 23.55 5.47 11.78
CA HIS A 18 24.39 5.31 12.97
C HIS A 18 25.77 4.71 12.67
N ALA A 19 25.88 3.85 11.66
CA ALA A 19 27.17 3.36 11.18
C ALA A 19 27.98 4.48 10.52
N ALA A 20 27.33 5.30 9.69
CA ALA A 20 27.91 6.48 9.05
C ALA A 20 28.45 7.49 10.07
N ASP A 21 27.69 7.83 11.11
CA ASP A 21 28.11 8.71 12.21
C ASP A 21 29.35 8.20 12.94
N ARG A 22 29.51 6.90 13.05
CA ARG A 22 30.72 6.28 13.66
C ARG A 22 31.92 6.41 12.75
N LEU A 23 31.78 6.21 11.45
CA LEU A 23 32.86 6.35 10.48
C LEU A 23 33.34 7.79 10.40
N GLU A 24 32.43 8.75 10.42
CA GLU A 24 32.71 10.18 10.41
C GLU A 24 33.51 10.57 11.68
N LYS A 25 33.12 10.07 12.86
CA LYS A 25 33.86 10.27 14.11
C LYS A 25 35.27 9.67 14.09
N LEU A 26 35.51 8.67 13.25
CA LEU A 26 36.85 8.07 13.04
C LEU A 26 37.65 8.82 11.96
N GLY A 27 37.13 9.95 11.42
CA GLY A 27 37.78 10.76 10.39
C GLY A 27 37.73 10.15 8.99
N ARG A 28 36.89 9.13 8.74
CA ARG A 28 36.75 8.52 7.43
C ARG A 28 35.61 9.25 6.65
N PRO A 29 35.89 9.83 5.48
CA PRO A 29 34.86 10.45 4.68
C PRO A 29 33.87 9.37 4.18
N LEU A 30 32.58 9.69 4.21
CA LEU A 30 31.51 8.83 3.72
C LEU A 30 31.57 8.74 2.19
N THR A 31 31.36 7.56 1.68
CA THR A 31 31.16 7.37 0.24
C THR A 31 29.72 7.75 -0.14
N ARG A 32 29.52 8.16 -1.40
CA ARG A 32 28.19 8.54 -1.91
C ARG A 32 27.13 7.42 -1.74
N LYS A 33 27.56 6.16 -1.73
CA LYS A 33 26.68 5.01 -1.49
C LYS A 33 26.28 4.93 0.00
N GLU A 34 27.20 5.15 0.92
CA GLU A 34 26.95 5.16 2.35
C GLU A 34 26.02 6.31 2.73
N GLU A 35 26.24 7.50 2.17
CA GLU A 35 25.38 8.66 2.36
C GLU A 35 23.95 8.40 1.83
N SER A 36 23.83 7.78 0.65
CA SER A 36 22.52 7.45 0.09
C SER A 36 21.78 6.33 0.83
N ALA A 37 22.49 5.51 1.62
CA ALA A 37 21.90 4.47 2.47
C ALA A 37 21.35 5.04 3.79
N CYS A 38 21.75 6.25 4.20
CA CYS A 38 21.30 6.89 5.43
C CYS A 38 19.78 7.19 5.43
N TYR A 39 19.24 7.26 6.64
CA TYR A 39 17.83 7.61 6.84
C TYR A 39 17.57 9.05 6.39
N GLN A 40 16.63 9.20 5.45
CA GLN A 40 16.14 10.49 4.97
C GLN A 40 14.63 10.42 4.78
N PRO A 41 13.82 11.25 5.46
CA PRO A 41 12.35 11.18 5.37
C PRO A 41 11.84 11.39 3.94
N MET A 42 12.48 12.28 3.17
CA MET A 42 12.12 12.54 1.76
C MET A 42 12.39 11.36 0.83
N LYS A 43 13.37 10.51 1.15
CA LYS A 43 13.70 9.31 0.38
C LYS A 43 12.49 8.35 0.30
N ALA A 44 11.81 8.13 1.43
CA ALA A 44 10.61 7.28 1.45
C ALA A 44 9.48 7.88 0.63
N PHE A 45 9.27 9.19 0.73
CA PHE A 45 8.26 9.90 -0.05
C PHE A 45 8.51 9.77 -1.55
N CYS A 46 9.74 10.06 -2.01
CA CYS A 46 10.10 9.94 -3.42
C CYS A 46 9.98 8.48 -3.91
N ALA A 47 10.45 7.52 -3.14
CA ALA A 47 10.35 6.10 -3.50
C ALA A 47 8.87 5.65 -3.61
N CYS A 48 8.02 6.05 -2.67
CA CYS A 48 6.59 5.77 -2.73
C CYS A 48 5.92 6.43 -3.93
N LEU A 49 6.25 7.69 -4.24
CA LEU A 49 5.71 8.38 -5.42
C LEU A 49 6.06 7.66 -6.72
N VAL A 50 7.31 7.23 -6.89
CA VAL A 50 7.74 6.52 -8.10
C VAL A 50 7.02 5.17 -8.23
N VAL A 51 6.96 4.38 -7.16
CA VAL A 51 6.33 3.05 -7.19
C VAL A 51 4.83 3.14 -7.44
N PHE A 52 4.15 4.11 -6.83
CA PHE A 52 2.70 4.25 -6.94
C PHE A 52 2.24 5.25 -8.02
N ALA A 53 3.15 5.85 -8.79
CA ALA A 53 2.83 6.81 -9.85
C ALA A 53 1.87 6.22 -10.89
N VAL A 54 2.15 5.02 -11.39
CA VAL A 54 1.32 4.36 -12.40
C VAL A 54 -0.06 3.99 -11.88
N PRO A 55 -0.20 3.25 -10.75
CA PRO A 55 -1.51 2.97 -10.18
C PRO A 55 -2.33 4.23 -9.86
N LEU A 56 -1.66 5.29 -9.38
CA LEU A 56 -2.32 6.55 -9.07
C LEU A 56 -2.81 7.25 -10.34
N ALA A 57 -1.99 7.31 -11.39
CA ALA A 57 -2.39 7.90 -12.68
C ALA A 57 -3.58 7.16 -13.29
N LEU A 58 -3.56 5.82 -13.28
CA LEU A 58 -4.66 4.99 -13.78
C LEU A 58 -5.95 5.20 -12.97
N SER A 59 -5.84 5.30 -11.63
CA SER A 59 -6.99 5.55 -10.77
C SER A 59 -7.56 6.96 -10.95
N LEU A 60 -6.72 7.97 -11.14
CA LEU A 60 -7.15 9.35 -11.46
C LEU A 60 -7.87 9.41 -12.82
N TYR A 61 -7.33 8.74 -13.84
CA TYR A 61 -7.99 8.62 -15.13
C TYR A 61 -9.36 7.96 -15.00
N LEU A 62 -9.45 6.86 -14.24
CA LEU A 62 -10.70 6.17 -13.99
C LEU A 62 -11.71 7.06 -13.26
N ALA A 63 -11.28 7.79 -12.24
CA ALA A 63 -12.13 8.71 -11.49
C ALA A 63 -12.67 9.85 -12.36
N ALA A 64 -11.82 10.43 -13.21
CA ALA A 64 -12.21 11.50 -14.14
C ALA A 64 -13.19 11.02 -15.22
N THR A 65 -13.08 9.77 -15.64
CA THR A 65 -13.93 9.16 -16.67
C THR A 65 -15.07 8.31 -16.11
N ALA A 66 -15.32 8.38 -14.79
CA ALA A 66 -16.32 7.55 -14.12
C ALA A 66 -17.74 7.79 -14.70
N LYS A 67 -18.31 6.75 -15.31
CA LYS A 67 -19.68 6.72 -15.84
C LYS A 67 -20.47 5.62 -15.15
N PRO A 68 -21.81 5.70 -15.10
CA PRO A 68 -22.64 4.58 -14.68
C PRO A 68 -22.24 3.32 -15.45
N TYR A 69 -22.08 2.22 -14.75
CA TYR A 69 -21.71 0.97 -15.39
C TYR A 69 -22.98 0.27 -15.86
N THR A 70 -23.12 0.13 -17.15
CA THR A 70 -24.18 -0.65 -17.77
C THR A 70 -23.56 -1.95 -18.30
N TYR A 71 -24.05 -3.09 -17.81
CA TYR A 71 -23.72 -4.38 -18.41
C TYR A 71 -24.50 -4.50 -19.71
N ALA A 72 -23.81 -4.72 -20.83
CA ALA A 72 -24.48 -5.08 -22.06
C ALA A 72 -24.77 -6.58 -22.03
N LEU A 73 -26.00 -6.94 -22.06
CA LEU A 73 -26.45 -8.26 -22.47
C LEU A 73 -26.45 -8.25 -24.02
N GLN A 74 -25.50 -8.98 -24.61
CA GLN A 74 -25.35 -9.03 -26.07
C GLN A 74 -26.57 -9.64 -26.75
N ASP A 75 -27.24 -10.60 -26.11
CA ASP A 75 -28.45 -11.25 -26.61
C ASP A 75 -29.47 -11.40 -25.50
N LEU A 76 -30.58 -10.68 -25.62
CA LEU A 76 -31.70 -10.86 -24.71
C LEU A 76 -32.37 -12.21 -25.04
N PRO A 77 -32.51 -13.11 -24.06
CA PRO A 77 -33.16 -14.41 -24.32
C PRO A 77 -34.57 -14.24 -24.82
N ALA A 78 -34.99 -15.08 -25.79
CA ALA A 78 -36.26 -14.98 -26.47
C ALA A 78 -37.48 -15.03 -25.52
N TRP A 79 -37.39 -15.72 -24.41
CA TRP A 79 -38.43 -15.74 -23.38
C TRP A 79 -38.64 -14.35 -22.73
N LEU A 80 -37.59 -13.58 -22.57
CA LEU A 80 -37.67 -12.26 -21.96
C LEU A 80 -38.34 -11.26 -22.90
N THR A 81 -37.96 -11.26 -24.16
CA THR A 81 -38.57 -10.42 -25.20
C THR A 81 -40.00 -10.83 -25.53
N GLY A 82 -40.34 -12.12 -25.49
CA GLY A 82 -41.69 -12.61 -25.71
C GLY A 82 -42.66 -12.29 -24.56
N THR A 83 -42.23 -12.48 -23.32
CA THR A 83 -43.12 -12.30 -22.14
C THR A 83 -43.18 -10.84 -21.68
N TYR A 84 -42.08 -10.10 -21.79
CA TYR A 84 -41.97 -8.74 -21.25
C TYR A 84 -41.77 -7.66 -22.33
N GLY A 85 -41.77 -8.01 -23.60
CA GLY A 85 -41.50 -7.09 -24.71
C GLY A 85 -42.45 -5.91 -24.82
N ALA A 86 -43.67 -6.04 -24.29
CA ALA A 86 -44.68 -4.97 -24.25
C ALA A 86 -44.53 -4.05 -23.01
N ARG A 87 -43.62 -4.40 -22.05
CA ARG A 87 -43.44 -3.65 -20.80
C ARG A 87 -42.25 -2.72 -20.90
N GLU A 88 -42.52 -1.43 -21.05
CA GLU A 88 -41.52 -0.39 -21.21
C GLU A 88 -40.66 -0.22 -19.93
N ASP A 89 -41.27 -0.43 -18.75
CA ASP A 89 -40.58 -0.39 -17.46
C ASP A 89 -39.48 -1.47 -17.30
N VAL A 90 -39.63 -2.59 -18.03
CA VAL A 90 -38.65 -3.69 -18.04
C VAL A 90 -37.69 -3.56 -19.23
N MET A 91 -38.21 -3.20 -20.40
CA MET A 91 -37.44 -3.18 -21.65
C MET A 91 -36.51 -1.96 -21.75
N ALA A 92 -36.89 -0.80 -21.22
CA ALA A 92 -36.04 0.39 -21.25
C ALA A 92 -34.70 0.21 -20.45
N PRO A 93 -34.69 -0.30 -19.22
CA PRO A 93 -33.45 -0.65 -18.52
C PRO A 93 -32.65 -1.73 -19.27
N LEU A 94 -33.30 -2.74 -19.82
CA LEU A 94 -32.66 -3.82 -20.56
C LEU A 94 -32.06 -3.34 -21.89
N ALA A 95 -32.72 -2.44 -22.61
CA ALA A 95 -32.15 -1.80 -23.79
C ALA A 95 -30.87 -0.98 -23.47
N ALA A 96 -30.85 -0.31 -22.32
CA ALA A 96 -29.66 0.37 -21.85
C ALA A 96 -28.50 -0.61 -21.55
N TYR A 97 -28.81 -1.83 -21.15
CA TYR A 97 -27.82 -2.90 -20.99
C TYR A 97 -27.38 -3.55 -22.30
N ALA A 98 -28.28 -3.62 -23.30
CA ALA A 98 -28.04 -4.27 -24.59
C ALA A 98 -27.21 -3.41 -25.56
N GLN A 99 -27.03 -2.12 -25.32
CA GLN A 99 -26.12 -1.29 -26.10
C GLN A 99 -24.68 -1.77 -25.92
N SER A 100 -24.26 -2.62 -26.83
CA SER A 100 -22.96 -3.20 -27.12
C SER A 100 -21.80 -2.72 -26.24
N ALA A 101 -21.40 -3.51 -25.27
CA ALA A 101 -20.15 -3.34 -24.61
C ALA A 101 -19.03 -4.01 -25.42
N THR A 102 -18.45 -3.29 -26.35
CA THR A 102 -17.10 -3.64 -26.80
C THR A 102 -16.16 -3.37 -25.63
N PHE A 103 -15.34 -4.37 -25.27
CA PHE A 103 -14.33 -4.21 -24.25
C PHE A 103 -13.39 -3.07 -24.64
N THR A 104 -13.41 -2.00 -23.87
CA THR A 104 -12.63 -0.80 -24.13
C THR A 104 -11.35 -0.79 -23.31
N LEU A 105 -10.36 0.01 -23.71
CA LEU A 105 -9.16 0.24 -22.90
C LEU A 105 -9.51 0.68 -21.47
N ARG A 106 -10.56 1.46 -21.32
CA ARG A 106 -11.08 1.91 -20.03
C ARG A 106 -11.53 0.74 -19.14
N ASP A 107 -12.15 -0.28 -19.71
CA ASP A 107 -12.59 -1.45 -18.94
C ASP A 107 -11.39 -2.26 -18.47
N GLY A 108 -10.35 -2.35 -19.28
CA GLY A 108 -9.06 -2.93 -18.88
C GLY A 108 -8.41 -2.16 -17.72
N ILE A 109 -8.36 -0.84 -17.79
CA ILE A 109 -7.85 0.01 -16.69
C ILE A 109 -8.70 -0.17 -15.44
N ARG A 110 -10.03 -0.20 -15.59
CA ARG A 110 -10.96 -0.43 -14.49
C ARG A 110 -10.72 -1.77 -13.80
N LEU A 111 -10.49 -2.82 -14.57
CA LEU A 111 -10.15 -4.15 -14.04
C LEU A 111 -8.87 -4.09 -13.20
N VAL A 112 -7.81 -3.50 -13.74
CA VAL A 112 -6.51 -3.39 -13.04
C VAL A 112 -6.64 -2.56 -11.76
N VAL A 113 -7.32 -1.42 -11.81
CA VAL A 113 -7.52 -0.58 -10.63
C VAL A 113 -8.37 -1.30 -9.58
N ARG A 114 -9.44 -1.99 -9.99
CA ARG A 114 -10.29 -2.76 -9.06
C ARG A 114 -9.55 -3.91 -8.39
N LEU A 115 -8.66 -4.60 -9.10
CA LEU A 115 -7.78 -5.60 -8.49
C LEU A 115 -6.87 -4.97 -7.43
N ALA A 116 -6.31 -3.79 -7.71
CA ALA A 116 -5.47 -3.08 -6.75
C ALA A 116 -6.24 -2.63 -5.50
N VAL A 117 -7.50 -2.24 -5.63
CA VAL A 117 -8.35 -1.78 -4.51
C VAL A 117 -9.33 -2.83 -4.00
N LEU A 118 -9.13 -4.10 -4.33
CA LEU A 118 -10.05 -5.21 -4.02
C LEU A 118 -10.42 -5.29 -2.53
N ILE A 119 -9.46 -5.02 -1.64
CA ILE A 119 -9.67 -5.03 -0.19
C ILE A 119 -10.76 -4.01 0.22
N TYR A 120 -10.79 -2.86 -0.45
CA TYR A 120 -11.75 -1.79 -0.16
C TYR A 120 -13.11 -2.04 -0.80
N ILE A 121 -13.16 -2.74 -1.93
CA ILE A 121 -14.42 -3.07 -2.63
C ILE A 121 -15.34 -3.89 -1.73
N ASN A 122 -14.77 -4.81 -0.95
CA ASN A 122 -15.53 -5.65 -0.02
C ASN A 122 -16.16 -4.88 1.16
N LEU A 123 -15.81 -3.60 1.36
CA LEU A 123 -16.45 -2.73 2.35
C LEU A 123 -17.79 -2.15 1.86
N PHE A 124 -18.06 -2.23 0.55
CA PHE A 124 -19.31 -1.75 -0.03
C PHE A 124 -20.35 -2.88 -0.04
N PRO A 125 -21.56 -2.64 0.47
CA PRO A 125 -22.59 -3.68 0.57
C PRO A 125 -23.07 -4.15 -0.81
N ASP A 126 -23.07 -3.26 -1.82
CA ASP A 126 -23.44 -3.57 -3.19
C ASP A 126 -22.45 -2.92 -4.18
N PRO A 127 -21.35 -3.64 -4.55
CA PRO A 127 -20.32 -3.12 -5.45
C PRO A 127 -20.82 -2.82 -6.87
N GLN A 128 -21.96 -3.38 -7.28
CA GLN A 128 -22.49 -3.17 -8.63
C GLN A 128 -23.21 -1.84 -8.74
N THR A 129 -24.12 -1.55 -7.83
CA THR A 129 -24.85 -0.26 -7.81
C THR A 129 -23.91 0.91 -7.45
N MET A 130 -22.91 0.65 -6.61
CA MET A 130 -21.92 1.65 -6.21
C MET A 130 -20.69 1.72 -7.14
N ALA A 131 -20.73 1.05 -8.28
CA ALA A 131 -19.58 0.95 -9.19
C ALA A 131 -18.98 2.30 -9.58
N GLN A 132 -19.82 3.30 -9.86
CA GLN A 132 -19.37 4.66 -10.18
C GLN A 132 -18.70 5.36 -9.00
N MET A 133 -19.22 5.15 -7.79
CA MET A 133 -18.66 5.72 -6.57
C MET A 133 -17.31 5.10 -6.26
N ILE A 134 -17.18 3.78 -6.43
CA ILE A 134 -15.91 3.06 -6.26
C ILE A 134 -14.85 3.60 -7.24
N ASP A 135 -15.22 3.78 -8.52
CA ASP A 135 -14.32 4.33 -9.53
C ASP A 135 -13.85 5.75 -9.17
N ARG A 136 -14.74 6.61 -8.63
CA ARG A 136 -14.39 7.96 -8.17
C ARG A 136 -13.53 7.97 -6.92
N LEU A 137 -13.73 7.03 -6.00
CA LEU A 137 -12.96 6.93 -4.76
C LEU A 137 -11.64 6.16 -4.92
N SER A 138 -11.44 5.50 -6.06
CA SER A 138 -10.25 4.67 -6.30
C SER A 138 -8.91 5.41 -6.09
N PRO A 139 -8.72 6.70 -6.43
CA PRO A 139 -7.46 7.39 -6.13
C PRO A 139 -7.18 7.50 -4.63
N LEU A 140 -8.21 7.78 -3.82
CA LEU A 140 -8.07 7.83 -2.37
C LEU A 140 -7.68 6.47 -1.79
N MET A 141 -8.29 5.39 -2.29
CA MET A 141 -7.97 4.03 -1.89
C MET A 141 -6.53 3.66 -2.24
N VAL A 142 -6.08 3.99 -3.46
CA VAL A 142 -4.69 3.75 -3.88
C VAL A 142 -3.70 4.55 -3.04
N MET A 143 -4.03 5.79 -2.65
CA MET A 143 -3.16 6.63 -1.82
C MET A 143 -2.93 6.08 -0.41
N THR A 144 -3.80 5.23 0.10
CA THR A 144 -3.59 4.61 1.43
C THR A 144 -2.33 3.74 1.49
N TYR A 145 -1.94 3.11 0.38
CA TYR A 145 -0.75 2.25 0.31
C TYR A 145 0.56 3.02 0.54
N PRO A 146 0.88 4.08 -0.25
CA PRO A 146 2.07 4.88 -0.01
C PRO A 146 2.05 5.58 1.35
N ILE A 147 0.89 6.04 1.82
CA ILE A 147 0.75 6.66 3.14
C ILE A 147 1.10 5.67 4.25
N ALA A 148 0.57 4.44 4.21
CA ALA A 148 0.89 3.42 5.20
C ALA A 148 2.38 3.07 5.22
N CYS A 149 3.02 2.94 4.05
CA CYS A 149 4.46 2.70 3.93
C CYS A 149 5.27 3.87 4.52
N MET A 150 4.90 5.10 4.19
CA MET A 150 5.57 6.31 4.68
C MET A 150 5.44 6.47 6.20
N ILE A 151 4.27 6.20 6.79
CA ILE A 151 4.08 6.22 8.25
C ILE A 151 4.98 5.18 8.92
N GLY A 152 5.09 3.97 8.33
CA GLY A 152 6.01 2.93 8.81
C GLY A 152 7.45 3.41 8.81
N TYR A 153 7.90 4.01 7.71
CA TYR A 153 9.26 4.53 7.57
C TYR A 153 9.56 5.67 8.56
N LEU A 154 8.65 6.62 8.71
CA LEU A 154 8.82 7.75 9.64
C LEU A 154 8.90 7.32 11.12
N ARG A 155 8.24 6.21 11.48
CA ARG A 155 8.33 5.64 12.83
C ARG A 155 9.60 4.82 13.09
N ALA A 156 10.36 4.51 12.07
CA ALA A 156 11.50 3.62 12.14
C ALA A 156 12.61 4.08 13.11
N PRO A 157 13.03 5.37 13.15
CA PRO A 157 14.06 5.82 14.09
C PRO A 157 13.68 5.59 15.55
N ALA A 158 12.40 5.84 15.91
CA ALA A 158 11.92 5.60 17.27
C ALA A 158 11.94 4.12 17.65
N VAL A 159 11.54 3.25 16.72
CA VAL A 159 11.57 1.79 16.92
C VAL A 159 12.99 1.29 17.01
N TYR A 160 13.90 1.82 16.19
CA TYR A 160 15.32 1.51 16.23
C TYR A 160 15.94 1.88 17.59
N ALA A 161 15.72 3.10 18.07
CA ALA A 161 16.20 3.55 19.37
C ALA A 161 15.70 2.67 20.52
N LYS A 162 14.41 2.27 20.47
CA LYS A 162 13.82 1.35 21.45
C LYS A 162 14.50 -0.04 21.40
N ARG A 163 14.74 -0.58 20.21
CA ARG A 163 15.44 -1.87 20.05
C ARG A 163 16.86 -1.82 20.60
N GLN A 164 17.61 -0.76 20.28
CA GLN A 164 18.95 -0.57 20.83
C GLN A 164 18.95 -0.47 22.36
N SER A 165 18.02 0.27 22.94
CA SER A 165 17.93 0.39 24.41
C SER A 165 17.65 -0.96 25.07
N MET A 166 16.77 -1.78 24.50
CA MET A 166 16.48 -3.14 24.98
C MET A 166 17.71 -4.05 24.86
N GLN A 167 18.42 -4.02 23.73
CA GLN A 167 19.65 -4.80 23.56
C GLN A 167 20.74 -4.41 24.55
N ARG A 168 20.93 -3.10 24.81
CA ARG A 168 21.86 -2.61 25.81
C ARG A 168 21.48 -3.09 27.21
N ARG A 169 20.19 -3.07 27.56
CA ARG A 169 19.70 -3.60 28.85
C ARG A 169 19.95 -5.11 28.99
N ALA A 170 19.66 -5.86 27.93
CA ALA A 170 19.87 -7.32 27.89
C ALA A 170 21.36 -7.67 28.04
N LYS A 171 22.26 -6.95 27.33
CA LYS A 171 23.72 -7.13 27.46
C LYS A 171 24.20 -6.83 28.89
N LYS A 172 23.74 -5.72 29.48
CA LYS A 172 24.10 -5.38 30.89
C LYS A 172 23.59 -6.44 31.87
N ALA A 173 22.39 -6.96 31.66
CA ALA A 173 21.82 -8.04 32.48
C ALA A 173 22.64 -9.35 32.35
N ALA A 174 23.07 -9.69 31.15
CA ALA A 174 23.88 -10.88 30.88
C ALA A 174 25.28 -10.74 31.58
N VAL A 175 25.93 -9.59 31.45
CA VAL A 175 27.20 -9.33 32.12
C VAL A 175 27.06 -9.44 33.66
N ARG A 176 26.01 -8.86 34.24
CA ARG A 176 25.77 -8.97 35.69
C ARG A 176 25.51 -10.42 36.14
N LYS A 177 24.85 -11.23 35.33
CA LYS A 177 24.66 -12.67 35.61
C LYS A 177 25.99 -13.44 35.55
N ALA A 178 26.82 -13.14 34.55
CA ALA A 178 28.13 -13.77 34.40
C ALA A 178 29.05 -13.41 35.60
N GLN A 179 29.09 -12.14 36.02
CA GLN A 179 29.87 -11.70 37.19
C GLN A 179 29.38 -12.36 38.48
N LYS A 180 28.07 -12.49 38.68
CA LYS A 180 27.55 -13.21 39.86
C LYS A 180 27.95 -14.68 39.85
N LYS A 181 27.97 -15.33 38.69
CA LYS A 181 28.37 -16.73 38.58
C LYS A 181 29.84 -16.90 38.91
N SER A 182 30.73 -16.06 38.36
CA SER A 182 32.18 -16.14 38.68
C SER A 182 32.49 -15.89 40.16
N MET A 183 31.79 -14.94 40.81
CA MET A 183 31.94 -14.75 42.25
C MET A 183 31.48 -15.94 43.10
N VAL A 184 30.46 -16.67 42.66
CA VAL A 184 30.01 -17.87 43.36
C VAL A 184 31.00 -19.03 43.16
N ASP A 185 31.54 -19.16 41.94
CA ASP A 185 32.54 -20.20 41.61
C ASP A 185 33.89 -19.97 42.31
N GLU A 186 34.24 -18.71 42.71
CA GLU A 186 35.43 -18.39 43.49
C GLU A 186 35.24 -18.61 45.00
N LEU A 187 34.02 -18.73 45.48
CA LEU A 187 33.69 -18.93 46.89
C LEU A 187 33.44 -20.41 47.26
N LEU A 188 33.43 -21.30 46.29
CA LEU A 188 33.28 -22.77 46.44
C LEU A 188 34.62 -23.46 46.23
#